data_b82ffff8cc4f1ced668ed7b9cebf17a2
#
_entry.id   b82ffff8cc4f1ced668ed7b9cebf17a2
#
_cell.length_a   1.000
_cell.length_b   1.000
_cell.length_c   1.000
_cell.angle_alpha   90.00
_cell.angle_beta   90.00
_cell.angle_gamma   90.00
#
_symmetry.space_group_name_H-M   'P 1'
#
loop_
_entity.id
_entity.type
_entity.pdbx_description
1 polymer ?
#
loop_
_entity_poly.entity_id
_entity_poly.type
_entity_poly.pdbx_seq_one_letter_code
_entity_poly.pdbx_strand_id
1 'polypeptide(L)'
;MARKAAAEKANQFTVPVIKEGQKVKGTILKEIENGVLVNCENGAFTGVILSKEAKELKRSQFNLDPSTELELEIINPSVRHEDGYYIVSVTRLLQYDVWKSVIAKFEKDEIITVVPTEANLGGLLIDMHGIKGFIPLSQLAPIHYPRVEDGDQDAIFDKLLGLIGQEIKVRVINIDEEDRRIILSEREALKEEREKVLSELEVGKVFEGVVSGVSSYGLFVTIGGTVEGLVHISEITYGHVNDIDKLGKIGDKMKVKVIGLENGKISLSSKQLKGDPWEELPKRYQVGDIIEGEIVRYVPYWVFVRVYEDINGLVHLSELSQKTVNNPNEIVKLGQIVKAKLILIDPKNRKIWLSMKDLEPKAEGAEEKPAKRTAKSKGSLEDVVKKIEEKAE
;
A
#
# COMPACT_ATOMS: atom_id res chain seq x y z
N MET A 1 84.06 -24.47 -2.84
CA MET A 1 83.33 -23.20 -2.76
C MET A 1 81.83 -23.28 -3.12
N ALA A 2 81.41 -24.19 -3.97
CA ALA A 2 80.00 -24.33 -4.40
C ALA A 2 79.01 -24.81 -3.29
N ARG A 3 79.47 -25.56 -2.26
CA ARG A 3 78.61 -26.08 -1.20
C ARG A 3 78.29 -25.00 -0.11
N LYS A 4 79.08 -23.94 0.01
CA LYS A 4 78.80 -22.82 0.93
C LYS A 4 77.78 -21.85 0.37
N ALA A 5 77.74 -21.66 -0.96
CA ALA A 5 76.78 -20.77 -1.61
C ALA A 5 75.35 -21.37 -1.67
N ALA A 6 75.23 -22.73 -1.63
CA ALA A 6 73.92 -23.39 -1.56
C ALA A 6 73.31 -23.39 -0.15
N ALA A 7 74.15 -23.32 0.91
CA ALA A 7 73.66 -23.23 2.30
C ALA A 7 73.23 -21.82 2.69
N GLU A 8 73.76 -20.76 2.06
CA GLU A 8 73.36 -19.38 2.30
C GLU A 8 72.04 -19.01 1.60
N LYS A 9 71.64 -19.71 0.53
CA LYS A 9 70.33 -19.51 -0.11
C LYS A 9 69.18 -20.23 0.58
N ALA A 10 69.46 -21.20 1.46
CA ALA A 10 68.42 -21.95 2.20
C ALA A 10 67.95 -21.28 3.50
N ASN A 11 68.50 -20.14 3.89
CA ASN A 11 68.25 -19.53 5.21
C ASN A 11 67.51 -18.19 5.15
N GLN A 12 66.74 -17.95 4.10
CA GLN A 12 65.91 -16.74 4.00
C GLN A 12 64.39 -17.01 3.83
N PHE A 13 63.92 -18.18 4.25
CA PHE A 13 62.47 -18.34 4.50
C PHE A 13 62.21 -17.91 5.95
N THR A 14 62.21 -16.61 6.20
CA THR A 14 61.55 -16.06 7.38
C THR A 14 60.08 -16.36 7.23
N VAL A 15 59.58 -17.39 7.93
CA VAL A 15 58.16 -17.64 8.03
C VAL A 15 57.53 -16.35 8.64
N PRO A 16 56.67 -15.65 7.89
CA PRO A 16 56.09 -14.41 8.41
C PRO A 16 55.36 -14.71 9.71
N VAL A 17 55.57 -13.89 10.75
CA VAL A 17 54.78 -13.98 12.00
C VAL A 17 53.37 -13.55 11.67
N ILE A 18 52.51 -14.51 11.50
CA ILE A 18 51.11 -14.30 11.15
C ILE A 18 50.30 -14.04 12.43
N LYS A 19 49.54 -12.93 12.47
CA LYS A 19 48.70 -12.55 13.60
C LYS A 19 47.24 -12.69 13.25
N GLU A 20 46.41 -12.97 14.25
CA GLU A 20 44.97 -12.94 14.13
C GLU A 20 44.48 -11.54 13.76
N GLY A 21 43.50 -11.42 12.88
CA GLY A 21 43.01 -10.14 12.38
C GLY A 21 43.94 -9.43 11.40
N GLN A 22 45.08 -10.04 11.03
CA GLN A 22 45.99 -9.45 10.04
C GLN A 22 45.34 -9.45 8.64
N LYS A 23 45.32 -8.27 8.01
CA LYS A 23 44.89 -8.11 6.62
C LYS A 23 46.03 -8.52 5.69
N VAL A 24 45.72 -9.34 4.72
CA VAL A 24 46.70 -9.87 3.73
C VAL A 24 46.08 -9.80 2.35
N LYS A 25 46.93 -9.59 1.33
CA LYS A 25 46.50 -9.72 -0.06
C LYS A 25 46.68 -11.14 -0.52
N GLY A 26 45.67 -11.66 -1.22
CA GLY A 26 45.71 -13.00 -1.76
C GLY A 26 45.13 -13.07 -3.15
N THR A 27 45.61 -14.07 -3.91
CA THR A 27 45.13 -14.38 -5.27
C THR A 27 44.48 -15.74 -5.26
N ILE A 28 43.27 -15.84 -5.79
CA ILE A 28 42.55 -17.12 -5.87
C ILE A 28 43.31 -18.08 -6.77
N LEU A 29 43.60 -19.29 -6.27
CA LEU A 29 44.26 -20.36 -7.01
C LEU A 29 43.27 -21.31 -7.66
N LYS A 30 42.44 -21.93 -6.84
CA LYS A 30 41.45 -22.91 -7.29
C LYS A 30 40.41 -23.21 -6.22
N GLU A 31 39.27 -23.71 -6.65
CA GLU A 31 38.25 -24.27 -5.76
C GLU A 31 38.62 -25.72 -5.39
N ILE A 32 38.40 -26.09 -4.13
CA ILE A 32 38.57 -27.42 -3.57
C ILE A 32 37.30 -27.86 -2.83
N GLU A 33 37.18 -29.13 -2.45
CA GLU A 33 35.99 -29.66 -1.75
C GLU A 33 35.66 -28.87 -0.48
N ASN A 34 36.68 -28.45 0.26
CA ASN A 34 36.54 -27.76 1.55
C ASN A 34 36.55 -26.24 1.46
N GLY A 35 36.58 -25.65 0.26
CA GLY A 35 36.58 -24.19 0.09
C GLY A 35 37.34 -23.70 -1.14
N VAL A 36 37.91 -22.50 -1.02
CA VAL A 36 38.70 -21.87 -2.08
C VAL A 36 40.12 -21.62 -1.59
N LEU A 37 41.11 -22.15 -2.30
CA LEU A 37 42.52 -21.92 -2.01
C LEU A 37 42.96 -20.56 -2.53
N VAL A 38 43.69 -19.84 -1.71
CA VAL A 38 44.21 -18.51 -1.99
C VAL A 38 45.72 -18.46 -1.71
N ASN A 39 46.46 -17.91 -2.65
CA ASN A 39 47.88 -17.64 -2.50
C ASN A 39 48.02 -16.26 -1.82
N CYS A 40 48.50 -16.23 -0.58
CA CYS A 40 48.60 -15.03 0.21
C CYS A 40 50.04 -14.47 0.18
N GLU A 41 50.15 -13.12 0.21
CA GLU A 41 51.40 -12.36 0.27
C GLU A 41 52.42 -12.84 -0.79
N ASN A 42 51.97 -12.92 -2.06
CA ASN A 42 52.81 -13.33 -3.21
C ASN A 42 53.51 -14.69 -3.03
N GLY A 43 52.87 -15.64 -2.37
CA GLY A 43 53.40 -17.00 -2.19
C GLY A 43 54.06 -17.24 -0.84
N ALA A 44 53.95 -16.31 0.11
CA ALA A 44 54.51 -16.51 1.44
C ALA A 44 53.80 -17.61 2.23
N PHE A 45 52.49 -17.79 2.00
CA PHE A 45 51.68 -18.87 2.57
C PHE A 45 50.39 -19.10 1.75
N THR A 46 49.75 -20.22 1.99
CA THR A 46 48.48 -20.55 1.36
C THR A 46 47.36 -20.46 2.39
N GLY A 47 46.31 -19.72 2.04
CA GLY A 47 45.05 -19.61 2.81
C GLY A 47 43.95 -20.45 2.19
N VAL A 48 42.93 -20.76 2.99
CA VAL A 48 41.69 -21.37 2.56
C VAL A 48 40.51 -20.55 3.04
N ILE A 49 39.63 -20.16 2.13
CA ILE A 49 38.30 -19.63 2.42
C ILE A 49 37.39 -20.84 2.57
N LEU A 50 36.74 -20.98 3.72
CA LEU A 50 35.90 -22.16 4.00
C LEU A 50 34.72 -22.28 3.04
N SER A 51 34.27 -23.51 2.73
CA SER A 51 33.21 -23.77 1.76
C SER A 51 31.89 -23.11 2.08
N LYS A 52 31.55 -22.89 3.38
CA LYS A 52 30.35 -22.15 3.81
C LYS A 52 30.41 -20.72 3.35
N GLU A 53 31.52 -20.05 3.61
CA GLU A 53 31.75 -18.65 3.22
C GLU A 53 31.83 -18.50 1.70
N ALA A 54 32.54 -19.42 1.00
CA ALA A 54 32.62 -19.40 -0.45
C ALA A 54 31.23 -19.51 -1.13
N LYS A 55 30.31 -20.30 -0.57
CA LYS A 55 28.93 -20.43 -1.06
C LYS A 55 28.14 -19.15 -0.85
N GLU A 56 28.29 -18.48 0.31
CA GLU A 56 27.66 -17.21 0.61
C GLU A 56 28.16 -16.09 -0.32
N LEU A 57 29.48 -16.02 -0.55
CA LEU A 57 30.08 -15.07 -1.48
C LEU A 57 29.60 -15.27 -2.93
N LYS A 58 29.48 -16.53 -3.39
CA LYS A 58 28.90 -16.85 -4.71
C LYS A 58 27.43 -16.42 -4.83
N ARG A 59 26.62 -16.58 -3.77
CA ARG A 59 25.22 -16.10 -3.75
C ARG A 59 25.13 -14.59 -3.87
N SER A 60 26.07 -13.87 -3.28
CA SER A 60 26.19 -12.42 -3.34
C SER A 60 26.85 -11.91 -4.64
N GLN A 61 27.00 -12.77 -5.67
CA GLN A 61 27.62 -12.45 -6.95
C GLN A 61 29.07 -11.94 -6.83
N PHE A 62 29.76 -12.30 -5.75
CA PHE A 62 31.16 -11.96 -5.56
C PHE A 62 32.04 -12.80 -6.48
N ASN A 63 32.97 -12.15 -7.19
CA ASN A 63 33.84 -12.84 -8.14
C ASN A 63 34.89 -13.68 -7.41
N LEU A 64 34.80 -14.99 -7.52
CA LEU A 64 35.75 -15.97 -6.98
C LEU A 64 36.54 -16.70 -8.10
N ASP A 65 36.71 -16.09 -9.27
CA ASP A 65 37.45 -16.68 -10.38
C ASP A 65 38.94 -16.78 -10.06
N PRO A 66 39.61 -17.81 -10.61
CA PRO A 66 41.06 -17.93 -10.49
C PRO A 66 41.79 -16.66 -10.95
N SER A 67 42.86 -16.30 -10.25
CA SER A 67 43.65 -15.07 -10.45
C SER A 67 42.99 -13.77 -9.99
N THR A 68 41.83 -13.81 -9.37
CA THR A 68 41.23 -12.62 -8.73
C THR A 68 42.05 -12.27 -7.49
N GLU A 69 42.45 -11.00 -7.39
CA GLU A 69 43.12 -10.48 -6.20
C GLU A 69 42.06 -10.04 -5.16
N LEU A 70 42.25 -10.47 -3.92
CA LEU A 70 41.37 -10.19 -2.79
C LEU A 70 42.16 -9.71 -1.60
N GLU A 71 41.52 -8.83 -0.81
CA GLU A 71 41.97 -8.58 0.56
C GLU A 71 41.29 -9.60 1.48
N LEU A 72 42.06 -10.16 2.40
CA LEU A 72 41.66 -11.25 3.29
C LEU A 72 42.08 -10.95 4.71
N GLU A 73 41.32 -11.43 5.66
CA GLU A 73 41.69 -11.39 7.08
C GLU A 73 42.00 -12.81 7.58
N ILE A 74 43.06 -12.95 8.33
CA ILE A 74 43.44 -14.20 8.97
C ILE A 74 42.59 -14.41 10.20
N ILE A 75 41.75 -15.47 10.23
CA ILE A 75 40.82 -15.76 11.31
C ILE A 75 41.57 -16.21 12.55
N ASN A 76 42.41 -17.23 12.43
CA ASN A 76 43.15 -17.75 13.56
C ASN A 76 44.47 -18.37 13.07
N PRO A 77 45.63 -17.77 13.40
CA PRO A 77 46.90 -18.28 12.97
C PRO A 77 47.34 -19.57 13.68
N SER A 78 46.71 -19.91 14.81
CA SER A 78 47.02 -21.12 15.58
C SER A 78 46.24 -22.35 15.09
N VAL A 79 45.15 -22.15 14.36
CA VAL A 79 44.31 -23.20 13.80
C VAL A 79 44.60 -23.30 12.31
N ARG A 80 45.18 -24.40 11.87
CA ARG A 80 45.39 -24.72 10.46
C ARG A 80 44.30 -25.70 10.00
N HIS A 81 43.89 -25.58 8.75
CA HIS A 81 43.11 -26.63 8.11
C HIS A 81 43.87 -27.97 8.13
N GLU A 82 43.18 -29.10 8.04
CA GLU A 82 43.75 -30.45 8.05
C GLU A 82 44.93 -30.61 7.07
N ASP A 83 44.87 -29.90 5.93
CA ASP A 83 45.92 -29.87 4.90
C ASP A 83 47.05 -28.84 5.19
N GLY A 84 47.07 -28.20 6.36
CA GLY A 84 48.10 -27.25 6.75
C GLY A 84 47.90 -25.81 6.27
N TYR A 85 46.76 -25.49 5.65
CA TYR A 85 46.43 -24.14 5.18
C TYR A 85 45.95 -23.23 6.33
N TYR A 86 46.18 -21.92 6.22
CA TYR A 86 45.64 -20.94 7.14
C TYR A 86 44.19 -20.65 6.77
N ILE A 87 43.33 -20.48 7.78
CA ILE A 87 41.93 -20.08 7.55
C ILE A 87 41.87 -18.59 7.37
N VAL A 88 41.39 -18.15 6.21
CA VAL A 88 41.24 -16.74 5.85
C VAL A 88 39.78 -16.43 5.48
N SER A 89 39.37 -15.18 5.67
CA SER A 89 38.01 -14.71 5.43
C SER A 89 38.01 -13.44 4.61
N VAL A 90 37.19 -13.39 3.60
CA VAL A 90 36.78 -12.18 2.86
C VAL A 90 35.62 -11.50 3.57
N THR A 91 34.68 -12.31 4.06
CA THR A 91 33.42 -11.84 4.67
C THR A 91 33.68 -10.94 5.87
N ARG A 92 34.64 -11.28 6.70
CA ARG A 92 35.02 -10.45 7.86
C ARG A 92 35.49 -9.05 7.46
N LEU A 93 36.27 -8.96 6.40
CA LEU A 93 36.73 -7.68 5.89
C LEU A 93 35.60 -6.88 5.27
N LEU A 94 34.75 -7.52 4.46
CA LEU A 94 33.56 -6.90 3.87
C LEU A 94 32.61 -6.42 4.94
N GLN A 95 32.35 -7.21 5.97
CA GLN A 95 31.54 -6.80 7.13
C GLN A 95 32.11 -5.58 7.82
N TYR A 96 33.43 -5.51 8.02
CA TYR A 96 34.06 -4.37 8.64
C TYR A 96 33.92 -3.10 7.79
N ASP A 97 34.15 -3.21 6.48
CA ASP A 97 34.04 -2.07 5.57
C ASP A 97 32.58 -1.60 5.42
N VAL A 98 31.61 -2.53 5.31
CA VAL A 98 30.19 -2.22 5.31
C VAL A 98 29.79 -1.56 6.64
N TRP A 99 30.21 -2.12 7.78
CA TRP A 99 29.94 -1.55 9.11
C TRP A 99 30.44 -0.12 9.24
N LYS A 100 31.70 0.11 8.85
CA LYS A 100 32.30 1.46 8.85
C LYS A 100 31.56 2.41 7.92
N SER A 101 31.15 1.95 6.75
CA SER A 101 30.36 2.74 5.81
C SER A 101 28.99 3.10 6.39
N VAL A 102 28.32 2.15 7.07
CA VAL A 102 27.02 2.39 7.71
C VAL A 102 27.14 3.40 8.86
N ILE A 103 28.17 3.27 9.71
CA ILE A 103 28.43 4.25 10.77
C ILE A 103 28.66 5.65 10.18
N ALA A 104 29.50 5.76 9.15
CA ALA A 104 29.75 7.04 8.50
C ALA A 104 28.50 7.68 7.89
N LYS A 105 27.60 6.87 7.35
CA LYS A 105 26.31 7.32 6.82
C LYS A 105 25.33 7.69 7.93
N PHE A 106 25.35 6.97 9.04
CA PHE A 106 24.57 7.31 10.25
C PHE A 106 24.99 8.67 10.82
N GLU A 107 26.31 8.91 10.99
CA GLU A 107 26.84 10.19 11.48
C GLU A 107 26.50 11.38 10.58
N LYS A 108 26.41 11.15 9.26
CA LYS A 108 26.06 12.17 8.26
C LYS A 108 24.56 12.27 7.97
N ASP A 109 23.76 11.43 8.60
CA ASP A 109 22.31 11.36 8.38
C ASP A 109 21.93 11.07 6.90
N GLU A 110 22.74 10.26 6.21
CA GLU A 110 22.58 9.97 4.79
C GLU A 110 21.53 8.88 4.55
N ILE A 111 20.80 9.02 3.41
CA ILE A 111 19.85 8.00 2.94
C ILE A 111 20.63 6.87 2.26
N ILE A 112 20.26 5.63 2.58
CA ILE A 112 20.79 4.42 1.97
C ILE A 112 19.68 3.65 1.26
N THR A 113 20.02 2.98 0.15
CA THR A 113 19.10 2.05 -0.53
C THR A 113 19.43 0.65 -0.08
N VAL A 114 18.41 -0.09 0.35
CA VAL A 114 18.53 -1.48 0.84
C VAL A 114 17.50 -2.37 0.16
N VAL A 115 17.80 -3.66 0.11
CA VAL A 115 16.89 -4.67 -0.43
C VAL A 115 16.55 -5.66 0.68
N PRO A 116 15.29 -5.76 1.12
CA PRO A 116 14.87 -6.75 2.10
C PRO A 116 15.08 -8.17 1.59
N THR A 117 15.63 -9.03 2.44
CA THR A 117 15.89 -10.45 2.14
C THR A 117 14.88 -11.38 2.78
N GLU A 118 14.34 -10.99 3.93
CA GLU A 118 13.37 -11.76 4.70
C GLU A 118 12.33 -10.83 5.33
N ALA A 119 11.18 -11.38 5.69
CA ALA A 119 10.13 -10.68 6.42
C ALA A 119 9.72 -11.46 7.67
N ASN A 120 9.28 -10.75 8.69
CA ASN A 120 8.60 -11.32 9.86
C ASN A 120 7.43 -10.42 10.27
N LEU A 121 6.63 -10.86 11.25
CA LEU A 121 5.47 -10.09 11.74
C LEU A 121 5.84 -8.72 12.35
N GLY A 122 7.09 -8.48 12.70
CA GLY A 122 7.57 -7.21 13.25
C GLY A 122 8.08 -6.25 12.18
N GLY A 123 8.38 -6.72 10.97
CA GLY A 123 8.96 -5.89 9.89
C GLY A 123 9.81 -6.66 8.89
N LEU A 124 10.68 -5.93 8.21
CA LEU A 124 11.57 -6.44 7.15
C LEU A 124 12.99 -6.62 7.67
N LEU A 125 13.61 -7.73 7.30
CA LEU A 125 14.99 -8.07 7.58
C LEU A 125 15.84 -7.85 6.33
N ILE A 126 17.03 -7.31 6.54
CA ILE A 126 18.00 -6.99 5.50
C ILE A 126 19.32 -7.63 5.88
N ASP A 127 19.98 -8.27 4.93
CA ASP A 127 21.33 -8.76 5.10
C ASP A 127 22.30 -7.93 4.25
N MET A 128 23.22 -7.26 4.91
CA MET A 128 24.29 -6.49 4.29
C MET A 128 25.64 -7.21 4.55
N HIS A 129 25.91 -8.28 3.81
CA HIS A 129 27.12 -9.08 3.98
C HIS A 129 27.32 -9.62 5.41
N GLY A 130 26.22 -10.11 6.02
CA GLY A 130 26.22 -10.67 7.37
C GLY A 130 25.99 -9.64 8.50
N ILE A 131 25.81 -8.37 8.17
CA ILE A 131 25.27 -7.36 9.09
C ILE A 131 23.77 -7.34 8.96
N LYS A 132 23.07 -7.54 10.07
CA LYS A 132 21.61 -7.62 10.07
C LYS A 132 20.99 -6.24 10.25
N GLY A 133 20.27 -5.79 9.23
CA GLY A 133 19.40 -4.62 9.29
C GLY A 133 17.95 -5.02 9.56
N PHE A 134 17.21 -4.18 10.25
CA PHE A 134 15.80 -4.38 10.54
C PHE A 134 15.01 -3.09 10.31
N ILE A 135 13.93 -3.18 9.57
CA ILE A 135 12.95 -2.09 9.41
C ILE A 135 11.69 -2.51 10.14
N PRO A 136 11.39 -1.93 11.31
CA PRO A 136 10.13 -2.18 12.03
C PRO A 136 8.92 -1.76 11.18
N LEU A 137 7.77 -2.42 11.34
CA LEU A 137 6.51 -2.02 10.69
C LEU A 137 6.20 -0.54 10.87
N SER A 138 6.37 -0.01 12.08
CA SER A 138 6.12 1.39 12.41
C SER A 138 7.02 2.38 11.67
N GLN A 139 8.13 1.90 11.10
CA GLN A 139 9.11 2.69 10.37
C GLN A 139 8.99 2.57 8.84
N LEU A 140 8.05 1.79 8.34
CA LEU A 140 7.71 1.74 6.92
C LEU A 140 6.93 2.98 6.49
N ALA A 141 7.11 3.38 5.22
CA ALA A 141 6.29 4.43 4.61
C ALA A 141 4.81 4.02 4.54
N PRO A 142 3.86 4.96 4.49
CA PRO A 142 2.43 4.67 4.43
C PRO A 142 2.03 3.76 3.27
N ILE A 143 2.73 3.86 2.13
CA ILE A 143 2.48 3.03 0.94
C ILE A 143 2.90 1.57 1.13
N HIS A 144 3.92 1.31 1.96
CA HIS A 144 4.43 -0.04 2.25
C HIS A 144 3.90 -0.62 3.56
N TYR A 145 3.21 0.20 4.36
CA TYR A 145 2.62 -0.25 5.62
C TYR A 145 1.46 -1.24 5.37
N PRO A 146 1.52 -2.47 5.92
CA PRO A 146 0.48 -3.47 5.70
C PRO A 146 -0.80 -3.12 6.47
N ARG A 147 -1.77 -2.48 5.81
CA ARG A 147 -3.10 -2.28 6.39
C ARG A 147 -3.96 -3.49 6.12
N VAL A 148 -4.45 -4.11 7.18
CA VAL A 148 -5.37 -5.25 7.16
C VAL A 148 -6.51 -4.97 8.12
N GLU A 149 -7.70 -5.45 7.80
CA GLU A 149 -8.84 -5.45 8.70
C GLU A 149 -8.64 -6.53 9.76
N ASP A 150 -9.11 -6.31 10.97
CA ASP A 150 -9.09 -7.24 12.12
C ASP A 150 -7.71 -7.74 12.59
N GLY A 151 -6.61 -7.12 12.12
CA GLY A 151 -5.27 -7.48 12.57
C GLY A 151 -4.81 -8.87 12.13
N ASP A 152 -5.31 -9.36 11.01
CA ASP A 152 -4.92 -10.64 10.40
C ASP A 152 -3.40 -10.69 10.15
N GLN A 153 -2.71 -11.51 10.93
CA GLN A 153 -1.26 -11.64 10.90
C GLN A 153 -0.77 -12.27 9.60
N ASP A 154 -1.53 -13.19 9.02
CA ASP A 154 -1.16 -13.85 7.78
C ASP A 154 -1.23 -12.86 6.61
N ALA A 155 -2.27 -12.03 6.57
CA ALA A 155 -2.38 -10.97 5.56
C ALA A 155 -1.33 -9.87 5.72
N ILE A 156 -0.88 -9.56 6.96
CA ILE A 156 0.27 -8.66 7.20
C ILE A 156 1.52 -9.28 6.61
N PHE A 157 1.77 -10.55 6.91
CA PHE A 157 2.96 -11.25 6.45
C PHE A 157 3.03 -11.34 4.93
N ASP A 158 1.92 -11.68 4.27
CA ASP A 158 1.85 -11.77 2.80
C ASP A 158 2.18 -10.42 2.13
N LYS A 159 1.69 -9.31 2.67
CA LYS A 159 2.03 -7.99 2.17
C LYS A 159 3.52 -7.64 2.34
N LEU A 160 4.13 -8.04 3.45
CA LEU A 160 5.56 -7.85 3.68
C LEU A 160 6.41 -8.72 2.75
N LEU A 161 5.97 -9.95 2.46
CA LEU A 161 6.63 -10.81 1.48
C LEU A 161 6.68 -10.16 0.09
N GLY A 162 5.65 -9.39 -0.28
CA GLY A 162 5.62 -8.63 -1.53
C GLY A 162 6.69 -7.54 -1.64
N LEU A 163 7.29 -7.10 -0.52
CA LEU A 163 8.37 -6.10 -0.50
C LEU A 163 9.78 -6.71 -0.58
N ILE A 164 9.91 -8.04 -0.45
CA ILE A 164 11.19 -8.72 -0.58
C ILE A 164 11.72 -8.56 -1.99
N GLY A 165 13.01 -8.21 -2.10
CA GLY A 165 13.67 -7.98 -3.38
C GLY A 165 13.43 -6.59 -3.99
N GLN A 166 12.63 -5.73 -3.38
CA GLN A 166 12.44 -4.36 -3.82
C GLN A 166 13.47 -3.42 -3.18
N GLU A 167 13.88 -2.41 -3.91
CA GLU A 167 14.78 -1.38 -3.38
C GLU A 167 13.97 -0.38 -2.53
N ILE A 168 14.36 -0.25 -1.26
CA ILE A 168 13.74 0.67 -0.30
C ILE A 168 14.79 1.68 0.18
N LYS A 169 14.44 2.96 0.10
CA LYS A 169 15.26 4.05 0.65
C LYS A 169 15.02 4.15 2.15
N VAL A 170 16.08 4.07 2.92
CA VAL A 170 16.00 4.09 4.38
C VAL A 170 17.08 4.98 4.98
N ARG A 171 16.88 5.40 6.21
CA ARG A 171 17.85 6.08 7.04
C ARG A 171 18.13 5.22 8.27
N VAL A 172 19.36 5.22 8.74
CA VAL A 172 19.74 4.51 9.96
C VAL A 172 19.23 5.30 11.16
N ILE A 173 18.47 4.66 12.05
CA ILE A 173 17.95 5.29 13.27
C ILE A 173 18.81 4.93 14.47
N ASN A 174 19.22 3.68 14.55
CA ASN A 174 19.97 3.14 15.66
C ASN A 174 20.95 2.07 15.21
N ILE A 175 22.10 2.03 15.88
CA ILE A 175 23.15 1.04 15.67
C ILE A 175 23.44 0.37 17.01
N ASP A 176 23.34 -0.96 17.01
CA ASP A 176 23.76 -1.81 18.12
C ASP A 176 25.10 -2.43 17.75
N GLU A 177 26.16 -1.92 18.39
CA GLU A 177 27.53 -2.36 18.09
C GLU A 177 27.84 -3.74 18.66
N GLU A 178 27.20 -4.12 19.78
CA GLU A 178 27.45 -5.40 20.44
C GLU A 178 26.88 -6.56 19.60
N ASP A 179 25.62 -6.44 19.17
CA ASP A 179 24.92 -7.43 18.37
C ASP A 179 25.15 -7.24 16.86
N ARG A 180 25.82 -6.18 16.44
CA ARG A 180 25.99 -5.77 15.02
C ARG A 180 24.65 -5.72 14.29
N ARG A 181 23.66 -5.09 14.92
CA ARG A 181 22.34 -4.88 14.36
C ARG A 181 22.10 -3.41 14.06
N ILE A 182 21.35 -3.15 13.00
CA ILE A 182 21.03 -1.82 12.55
C ILE A 182 19.52 -1.69 12.46
N ILE A 183 18.97 -0.65 13.07
CA ILE A 183 17.56 -0.31 12.92
C ILE A 183 17.44 0.79 11.86
N LEU A 184 16.61 0.54 10.87
CA LEU A 184 16.41 1.36 9.70
C LEU A 184 15.00 1.94 9.66
N SER A 185 14.83 3.11 9.05
CA SER A 185 13.55 3.77 8.86
C SER A 185 13.39 4.28 7.44
N GLU A 186 12.34 3.86 6.78
CA GLU A 186 11.89 4.44 5.53
C GLU A 186 11.22 5.80 5.78
N ARG A 187 10.47 5.94 6.89
CA ARG A 187 9.80 7.20 7.25
C ARG A 187 10.76 8.35 7.47
N GLU A 188 11.90 8.11 8.13
CA GLU A 188 12.92 9.14 8.33
C GLU A 188 13.64 9.48 7.03
N ALA A 189 13.86 8.50 6.13
CA ALA A 189 14.42 8.77 4.81
C ALA A 189 13.53 9.68 3.96
N LEU A 190 12.22 9.56 4.11
CA LEU A 190 11.22 10.33 3.36
C LEU A 190 10.76 11.61 4.08
N LYS A 191 11.37 11.97 5.21
CA LYS A 191 10.96 13.10 6.05
C LYS A 191 10.97 14.43 5.31
N GLU A 192 12.03 14.71 4.57
CA GLU A 192 12.14 15.95 3.80
C GLU A 192 11.10 16.03 2.67
N GLU A 193 10.86 14.92 1.98
CA GLU A 193 9.81 14.83 0.95
C GLU A 193 8.44 15.00 1.58
N ARG A 194 8.21 14.40 2.74
CA ARG A 194 6.98 14.55 3.51
C ARG A 194 6.75 16.00 3.94
N GLU A 195 7.78 16.69 4.45
CA GLU A 195 7.68 18.09 4.87
C GLU A 195 7.36 19.01 3.68
N LYS A 196 7.95 18.77 2.51
CA LYS A 196 7.61 19.49 1.27
C LYS A 196 6.14 19.30 0.90
N VAL A 197 5.67 18.06 0.85
CA VAL A 197 4.27 17.76 0.56
C VAL A 197 3.34 18.42 1.59
N LEU A 198 3.67 18.34 2.89
CA LEU A 198 2.88 18.97 3.96
C LEU A 198 2.84 20.50 3.82
N SER A 199 3.92 21.14 3.39
CA SER A 199 3.95 22.60 3.17
C SER A 199 3.11 23.04 1.96
N GLU A 200 2.87 22.17 1.00
CA GLU A 200 2.02 22.42 -0.17
C GLU A 200 0.53 22.12 0.10
N LEU A 201 0.24 21.38 1.19
CA LEU A 201 -1.12 21.01 1.55
C LEU A 201 -1.87 22.21 2.11
N GLU A 202 -2.86 22.67 1.36
CA GLU A 202 -3.81 23.71 1.77
C GLU A 202 -5.24 23.22 1.56
N VAL A 203 -6.14 23.61 2.45
CA VAL A 203 -7.56 23.30 2.30
C VAL A 203 -8.07 23.89 0.98
N GLY A 204 -8.74 23.05 0.19
CA GLY A 204 -9.25 23.42 -1.13
C GLY A 204 -8.36 23.01 -2.30
N LYS A 205 -7.08 22.72 -2.10
CA LYS A 205 -6.20 22.22 -3.17
C LYS A 205 -6.51 20.78 -3.55
N VAL A 206 -6.25 20.47 -4.82
CA VAL A 206 -6.45 19.16 -5.44
C VAL A 206 -5.10 18.50 -5.66
N PHE A 207 -5.01 17.23 -5.24
CA PHE A 207 -3.82 16.40 -5.43
C PHE A 207 -4.19 15.10 -6.11
N GLU A 208 -3.22 14.49 -6.77
CA GLU A 208 -3.30 13.11 -7.22
C GLU A 208 -2.67 12.22 -6.16
N GLY A 209 -3.40 11.21 -5.70
CA GLY A 209 -2.96 10.27 -4.71
C GLY A 209 -3.17 8.82 -5.14
N VAL A 210 -2.60 7.90 -4.37
CA VAL A 210 -2.74 6.45 -4.57
C VAL A 210 -3.43 5.87 -3.34
N VAL A 211 -4.42 4.99 -3.55
CA VAL A 211 -5.09 4.28 -2.46
C VAL A 211 -4.10 3.34 -1.78
N SER A 212 -3.75 3.62 -0.53
CA SER A 212 -2.84 2.82 0.30
C SER A 212 -3.56 1.80 1.17
N GLY A 213 -4.86 2.01 1.42
CA GLY A 213 -5.66 1.10 2.23
C GLY A 213 -7.15 1.34 2.07
N VAL A 214 -7.91 0.28 2.29
CA VAL A 214 -9.38 0.28 2.32
C VAL A 214 -9.83 -0.09 3.73
N SER A 215 -10.82 0.59 4.26
CA SER A 215 -11.45 0.28 5.54
C SER A 215 -12.96 0.48 5.45
N SER A 216 -13.71 -0.06 6.40
CA SER A 216 -15.17 0.04 6.46
C SER A 216 -15.70 1.49 6.51
N TYR A 217 -14.88 2.45 6.97
CA TYR A 217 -15.25 3.87 7.08
C TYR A 217 -14.67 4.77 5.99
N GLY A 218 -13.80 4.26 5.10
CA GLY A 218 -13.24 5.06 4.02
C GLY A 218 -11.99 4.51 3.38
N LEU A 219 -11.43 5.30 2.44
CA LEU A 219 -10.20 4.99 1.73
C LEU A 219 -9.04 5.81 2.30
N PHE A 220 -7.93 5.16 2.55
CA PHE A 220 -6.65 5.82 2.83
C PHE A 220 -5.97 6.12 1.51
N VAL A 221 -5.59 7.39 1.32
CA VAL A 221 -4.95 7.85 0.09
C VAL A 221 -3.64 8.51 0.43
N THR A 222 -2.57 8.05 -0.18
CA THR A 222 -1.23 8.61 -0.02
C THR A 222 -0.97 9.64 -1.11
N ILE A 223 -0.60 10.84 -0.71
CA ILE A 223 -0.22 11.97 -1.57
C ILE A 223 1.31 12.07 -1.57
N GLY A 224 1.92 12.17 -2.76
CA GLY A 224 3.37 12.26 -2.91
C GLY A 224 4.15 11.08 -2.35
N GLY A 225 3.51 9.91 -2.17
CA GLY A 225 4.14 8.70 -1.61
C GLY A 225 4.44 8.73 -0.10
N THR A 226 4.30 9.89 0.55
CA THR A 226 4.81 10.12 1.92
C THR A 226 3.75 10.56 2.93
N VAL A 227 2.71 11.24 2.46
CA VAL A 227 1.65 11.80 3.30
C VAL A 227 0.35 11.07 3.05
N GLU A 228 -0.27 10.59 4.12
CA GLU A 228 -1.52 9.85 4.04
C GLU A 228 -2.69 10.69 4.55
N GLY A 229 -3.80 10.66 3.80
CA GLY A 229 -5.06 11.25 4.18
C GLY A 229 -6.21 10.24 4.11
N LEU A 230 -7.31 10.56 4.76
CA LEU A 230 -8.53 9.76 4.78
C LEU A 230 -9.60 10.40 3.89
N VAL A 231 -10.11 9.63 2.93
CA VAL A 231 -11.36 9.93 2.23
C VAL A 231 -12.46 9.15 2.93
N HIS A 232 -13.23 9.82 3.80
CA HIS A 232 -14.35 9.18 4.48
C HIS A 232 -15.39 8.68 3.46
N ILE A 233 -16.13 7.60 3.78
CA ILE A 233 -17.14 7.01 2.88
C ILE A 233 -18.14 8.05 2.34
N SER A 234 -18.56 9.02 3.16
CA SER A 234 -19.44 10.12 2.76
C SER A 234 -18.80 11.15 1.82
N GLU A 235 -17.48 11.12 1.68
CA GLU A 235 -16.67 12.02 0.84
C GLU A 235 -16.12 11.35 -0.42
N ILE A 236 -16.50 10.10 -0.68
CA ILE A 236 -16.14 9.37 -1.91
C ILE A 236 -17.14 9.68 -3.02
N THR A 237 -18.43 9.57 -2.71
CA THR A 237 -19.53 9.76 -3.67
C THR A 237 -20.75 10.43 -3.02
N TYR A 238 -21.64 10.97 -3.83
CA TYR A 238 -22.91 11.56 -3.40
C TYR A 238 -24.00 10.50 -3.14
N GLY A 239 -23.83 9.28 -3.64
CA GLY A 239 -24.77 8.18 -3.47
C GLY A 239 -24.56 7.37 -2.20
N HIS A 240 -25.43 6.39 -1.99
CA HIS A 240 -25.30 5.46 -0.87
C HIS A 240 -24.30 4.34 -1.25
N VAL A 241 -23.25 4.21 -0.46
CA VAL A 241 -22.21 3.20 -0.67
C VAL A 241 -22.58 1.95 0.11
N ASN A 242 -22.81 0.85 -0.60
CA ASN A 242 -23.06 -0.46 0.01
C ASN A 242 -21.76 -1.28 0.13
N ASP A 243 -20.74 -0.96 -0.68
CA ASP A 243 -19.53 -1.75 -0.81
C ASP A 243 -18.38 -0.82 -1.21
N ILE A 244 -17.46 -0.61 -0.28
CA ILE A 244 -16.31 0.30 -0.47
C ILE A 244 -15.32 -0.26 -1.48
N ASP A 245 -15.16 -1.58 -1.55
CA ASP A 245 -14.21 -2.25 -2.43
C ASP A 245 -14.48 -1.98 -3.92
N LYS A 246 -15.72 -1.59 -4.25
CA LYS A 246 -16.11 -1.18 -5.62
C LYS A 246 -15.69 0.24 -5.97
N LEU A 247 -15.40 1.07 -4.97
CA LEU A 247 -15.08 2.49 -5.15
C LEU A 247 -13.59 2.78 -5.26
N GLY A 248 -12.74 1.84 -4.85
CA GLY A 248 -11.30 1.95 -4.99
C GLY A 248 -10.58 0.74 -4.42
N LYS A 249 -9.57 0.28 -5.14
CA LYS A 249 -8.69 -0.80 -4.73
C LYS A 249 -7.33 -0.24 -4.35
N ILE A 250 -6.60 -0.97 -3.49
CA ILE A 250 -5.21 -0.62 -3.16
C ILE A 250 -4.38 -0.53 -4.45
N GLY A 251 -3.65 0.58 -4.61
CA GLY A 251 -2.87 0.89 -5.80
C GLY A 251 -3.58 1.76 -6.83
N ASP A 252 -4.89 1.98 -6.72
CA ASP A 252 -5.63 2.84 -7.64
C ASP A 252 -5.23 4.30 -7.46
N LYS A 253 -5.06 5.00 -8.59
CA LYS A 253 -4.83 6.44 -8.60
C LYS A 253 -6.15 7.19 -8.54
N MET A 254 -6.26 8.15 -7.64
CA MET A 254 -7.44 9.00 -7.55
C MET A 254 -7.07 10.45 -7.30
N LYS A 255 -7.88 11.35 -7.85
CA LYS A 255 -7.78 12.78 -7.51
C LYS A 255 -8.58 13.06 -6.25
N VAL A 256 -7.98 13.81 -5.34
CA VAL A 256 -8.58 14.17 -4.05
C VAL A 256 -8.39 15.65 -3.77
N LYS A 257 -9.38 16.24 -3.13
CA LYS A 257 -9.35 17.61 -2.63
C LYS A 257 -9.16 17.61 -1.13
N VAL A 258 -8.27 18.43 -0.62
CA VAL A 258 -8.08 18.59 0.83
C VAL A 258 -9.25 19.38 1.40
N ILE A 259 -9.95 18.79 2.39
CA ILE A 259 -11.12 19.42 3.05
C ILE A 259 -10.84 19.79 4.50
N GLY A 260 -9.81 19.23 5.13
CA GLY A 260 -9.44 19.55 6.51
C GLY A 260 -8.03 19.08 6.84
N LEU A 261 -7.37 19.85 7.72
CA LEU A 261 -6.04 19.59 8.24
C LEU A 261 -6.12 19.81 9.76
N GLU A 262 -6.42 18.75 10.51
CA GLU A 262 -6.59 18.84 11.96
C GLU A 262 -5.76 17.76 12.68
N ASN A 263 -5.02 18.17 13.71
CA ASN A 263 -4.25 17.26 14.58
C ASN A 263 -3.33 16.28 13.83
N GLY A 264 -2.75 16.73 12.70
CA GLY A 264 -1.89 15.88 11.86
C GLY A 264 -2.67 14.85 11.03
N LYS A 265 -4.00 14.87 11.05
CA LYS A 265 -4.88 14.07 10.19
C LYS A 265 -5.34 14.91 9.01
N ILE A 266 -5.27 14.32 7.82
CA ILE A 266 -5.63 14.95 6.57
C ILE A 266 -6.94 14.35 6.09
N SER A 267 -7.98 15.19 6.04
CA SER A 267 -9.27 14.81 5.51
C SER A 267 -9.34 15.18 4.03
N LEU A 268 -9.71 14.21 3.21
CA LEU A 268 -9.75 14.30 1.77
C LEU A 268 -11.16 14.04 1.25
N SER A 269 -11.48 14.61 0.08
CA SER A 269 -12.75 14.37 -0.62
C SER A 269 -12.49 14.15 -2.11
N SER A 270 -13.03 13.09 -2.67
CA SER A 270 -13.14 12.90 -4.12
C SER A 270 -14.46 13.41 -4.68
N LYS A 271 -15.49 13.42 -3.85
CA LYS A 271 -16.83 13.90 -4.15
C LYS A 271 -16.84 15.36 -4.57
N GLN A 272 -16.11 16.24 -3.88
CA GLN A 272 -16.07 17.68 -4.18
C GLN A 272 -15.35 18.03 -5.49
N LEU A 273 -14.72 17.06 -6.16
CA LEU A 273 -14.13 17.24 -7.49
C LEU A 273 -15.14 17.04 -8.60
N LYS A 274 -16.16 16.25 -8.35
CA LYS A 274 -17.33 16.10 -9.22
C LYS A 274 -18.32 17.17 -8.79
N GLY A 275 -18.87 17.93 -9.71
CA GLY A 275 -19.93 18.89 -9.39
C GLY A 275 -21.04 18.20 -8.57
N ASP A 276 -21.78 18.93 -7.75
CA ASP A 276 -22.89 18.32 -7.01
C ASP A 276 -23.98 17.89 -8.02
N PRO A 277 -24.19 16.56 -8.23
CA PRO A 277 -25.18 16.10 -9.18
C PRO A 277 -26.60 16.54 -8.80
N TRP A 278 -26.85 16.93 -7.53
CA TRP A 278 -28.12 17.50 -7.09
C TRP A 278 -28.38 18.91 -7.64
N GLU A 279 -27.33 19.68 -7.97
CA GLU A 279 -27.46 20.97 -8.65
C GLU A 279 -27.71 20.83 -10.14
N GLU A 280 -27.26 19.73 -10.75
CA GLU A 280 -27.46 19.44 -12.17
C GLU A 280 -28.82 18.82 -12.49
N LEU A 281 -29.35 18.04 -11.56
CA LEU A 281 -30.63 17.32 -11.74
C LEU A 281 -31.79 18.23 -12.14
N PRO A 282 -32.03 19.39 -11.45
CA PRO A 282 -33.14 20.29 -11.84
C PRO A 282 -32.97 20.95 -13.21
N LYS A 283 -31.71 21.02 -13.71
CA LYS A 283 -31.41 21.54 -15.06
C LYS A 283 -31.71 20.50 -16.12
N ARG A 284 -31.60 19.22 -15.78
CA ARG A 284 -31.71 18.08 -16.71
C ARG A 284 -33.10 17.46 -16.74
N TYR A 285 -33.78 17.43 -15.60
CA TYR A 285 -35.09 16.81 -15.45
C TYR A 285 -36.09 17.77 -14.83
N GLN A 286 -37.31 17.74 -15.36
CA GLN A 286 -38.46 18.52 -14.86
C GLN A 286 -39.51 17.60 -14.24
N VAL A 287 -40.28 18.11 -13.30
CA VAL A 287 -41.39 17.35 -12.73
C VAL A 287 -42.39 17.00 -13.86
N GLY A 288 -42.70 15.72 -13.95
CA GLY A 288 -43.53 15.16 -15.00
C GLY A 288 -42.76 14.36 -16.06
N ASP A 289 -41.44 14.47 -16.14
CA ASP A 289 -40.58 13.73 -17.05
C ASP A 289 -40.60 12.23 -16.74
N ILE A 290 -40.47 11.42 -17.79
CA ILE A 290 -40.32 9.97 -17.70
C ILE A 290 -38.82 9.65 -17.71
N ILE A 291 -38.38 9.03 -16.64
CA ILE A 291 -36.96 8.68 -16.44
C ILE A 291 -36.82 7.17 -16.46
N GLU A 292 -35.80 6.68 -17.16
CA GLU A 292 -35.38 5.29 -17.08
C GLU A 292 -34.34 5.13 -15.98
N GLY A 293 -34.50 4.14 -15.11
CA GLY A 293 -33.57 3.87 -14.02
C GLY A 293 -33.53 2.40 -13.67
N GLU A 294 -32.43 2.00 -13.02
CA GLU A 294 -32.19 0.63 -12.56
C GLU A 294 -32.61 0.49 -11.09
N ILE A 295 -33.33 -0.58 -10.77
CA ILE A 295 -33.70 -0.91 -9.39
C ILE A 295 -32.49 -1.43 -8.64
N VAL A 296 -31.98 -0.64 -7.69
CA VAL A 296 -30.76 -0.97 -6.93
C VAL A 296 -31.06 -1.61 -5.57
N ARG A 297 -32.22 -1.30 -4.98
CA ARG A 297 -32.62 -1.82 -3.69
C ARG A 297 -34.12 -1.67 -3.50
N TYR A 298 -34.72 -2.53 -2.69
CA TYR A 298 -36.07 -2.32 -2.17
C TYR A 298 -36.15 -2.67 -0.67
N VAL A 299 -37.05 -2.01 0.02
CA VAL A 299 -37.43 -2.25 1.41
C VAL A 299 -38.97 -2.38 1.46
N PRO A 300 -39.61 -2.79 2.55
CA PRO A 300 -41.04 -3.10 2.58
C PRO A 300 -41.98 -2.07 1.97
N TYR A 301 -41.63 -0.78 2.07
CA TYR A 301 -42.49 0.32 1.61
C TYR A 301 -41.89 1.15 0.48
N TRP A 302 -40.64 0.91 0.10
CA TRP A 302 -39.89 1.75 -0.84
C TRP A 302 -39.07 0.94 -1.82
N VAL A 303 -39.03 1.41 -3.07
CA VAL A 303 -38.11 0.95 -4.10
C VAL A 303 -37.15 2.07 -4.46
N PHE A 304 -35.88 1.76 -4.50
CA PHE A 304 -34.80 2.67 -4.86
C PHE A 304 -34.44 2.44 -6.33
N VAL A 305 -34.60 3.46 -7.14
CA VAL A 305 -34.32 3.45 -8.58
C VAL A 305 -33.17 4.42 -8.86
N ARG A 306 -32.08 3.92 -9.42
CA ARG A 306 -30.95 4.77 -9.82
C ARG A 306 -31.36 5.61 -11.01
N VAL A 307 -31.37 6.94 -10.83
CA VAL A 307 -31.85 7.90 -11.81
C VAL A 307 -30.72 8.54 -12.56
N TYR A 308 -29.67 8.92 -11.85
CA TYR A 308 -28.54 9.64 -12.42
C TYR A 308 -27.29 9.36 -11.59
N GLU A 309 -26.17 8.93 -12.25
CA GLU A 309 -24.92 8.55 -11.58
C GLU A 309 -25.17 7.73 -10.30
N ASP A 310 -24.89 8.33 -9.13
CA ASP A 310 -25.06 7.70 -7.82
C ASP A 310 -26.34 8.14 -7.10
N ILE A 311 -27.25 8.87 -7.77
CA ILE A 311 -28.49 9.36 -7.16
C ILE A 311 -29.63 8.37 -7.39
N ASN A 312 -30.27 8.00 -6.29
CA ASN A 312 -31.42 7.13 -6.28
C ASN A 312 -32.72 7.93 -6.06
N GLY A 313 -33.70 7.67 -6.92
CA GLY A 313 -35.06 8.10 -6.71
C GLY A 313 -35.85 7.09 -5.88
N LEU A 314 -36.84 7.56 -5.17
CA LEU A 314 -37.71 6.79 -4.29
C LEU A 314 -39.08 6.57 -4.96
N VAL A 315 -39.49 5.32 -5.06
CA VAL A 315 -40.88 4.93 -5.47
C VAL A 315 -41.54 4.33 -4.24
N HIS A 316 -42.59 4.96 -3.74
CA HIS A 316 -43.39 4.39 -2.66
C HIS A 316 -44.20 3.18 -3.18
N LEU A 317 -44.50 2.21 -2.31
CA LEU A 317 -45.22 0.99 -2.66
C LEU A 317 -46.56 1.28 -3.37
N SER A 318 -47.28 2.34 -2.95
CA SER A 318 -48.53 2.79 -3.58
C SER A 318 -48.36 3.41 -4.97
N GLU A 319 -47.15 3.75 -5.35
CA GLU A 319 -46.77 4.38 -6.62
C GLU A 319 -46.14 3.38 -7.60
N LEU A 320 -46.00 2.10 -7.20
CA LEU A 320 -45.45 1.02 -8.06
C LEU A 320 -46.43 0.55 -9.12
N SER A 321 -47.70 0.38 -8.75
CA SER A 321 -48.75 -0.12 -9.67
C SER A 321 -50.13 0.42 -9.29
N GLN A 322 -51.06 0.34 -10.22
CA GLN A 322 -52.50 0.65 -9.97
C GLN A 322 -53.15 -0.42 -9.09
N LYS A 323 -52.60 -1.64 -9.03
CA LYS A 323 -53.08 -2.73 -8.17
C LYS A 323 -52.49 -2.59 -6.78
N THR A 324 -53.24 -3.08 -5.77
CA THR A 324 -52.71 -3.13 -4.40
C THR A 324 -51.55 -4.15 -4.35
N VAL A 325 -50.37 -3.67 -4.02
CA VAL A 325 -49.12 -4.43 -3.89
C VAL A 325 -48.77 -4.54 -2.41
N ASN A 326 -48.49 -5.74 -1.94
CA ASN A 326 -48.07 -5.97 -0.55
C ASN A 326 -46.54 -6.04 -0.42
N ASN A 327 -45.85 -6.51 -1.45
CA ASN A 327 -44.42 -6.62 -1.50
C ASN A 327 -43.85 -6.11 -2.82
N PRO A 328 -42.81 -5.29 -2.82
CA PRO A 328 -42.18 -4.78 -4.04
C PRO A 328 -41.71 -5.89 -5.00
N ASN A 329 -41.28 -7.04 -4.46
CA ASN A 329 -40.80 -8.19 -5.23
C ASN A 329 -41.81 -8.80 -6.19
N GLU A 330 -43.13 -8.54 -6.01
CA GLU A 330 -44.17 -9.04 -6.86
C GLU A 330 -44.17 -8.34 -8.23
N ILE A 331 -43.66 -7.10 -8.28
CA ILE A 331 -43.70 -6.27 -9.50
C ILE A 331 -42.32 -6.02 -10.08
N VAL A 332 -41.30 -5.87 -9.23
CA VAL A 332 -39.97 -5.40 -9.64
C VAL A 332 -38.87 -6.35 -9.15
N LYS A 333 -37.79 -6.45 -9.92
CA LYS A 333 -36.62 -7.26 -9.59
C LYS A 333 -35.39 -6.34 -9.46
N LEU A 334 -34.42 -6.73 -8.59
CA LEU A 334 -33.13 -6.07 -8.51
C LEU A 334 -32.40 -6.12 -9.87
N GLY A 335 -31.78 -5.00 -10.27
CA GLY A 335 -31.13 -4.87 -11.56
C GLY A 335 -32.06 -4.64 -12.75
N GLN A 336 -33.38 -4.61 -12.55
CA GLN A 336 -34.34 -4.34 -13.61
C GLN A 336 -34.35 -2.87 -13.99
N ILE A 337 -34.29 -2.56 -15.27
CA ILE A 337 -34.47 -1.19 -15.78
C ILE A 337 -35.98 -0.94 -15.87
N VAL A 338 -36.42 0.14 -15.24
CA VAL A 338 -37.84 0.56 -15.20
C VAL A 338 -37.98 2.00 -15.65
N LYS A 339 -39.14 2.33 -16.18
CA LYS A 339 -39.57 3.69 -16.48
C LYS A 339 -40.41 4.20 -15.33
N ALA A 340 -40.06 5.39 -14.81
CA ALA A 340 -40.81 6.04 -13.76
C ALA A 340 -40.99 7.52 -14.09
N LYS A 341 -42.14 8.06 -13.73
CA LYS A 341 -42.48 9.46 -13.88
C LYS A 341 -41.98 10.24 -12.66
N LEU A 342 -41.32 11.36 -12.88
CA LEU A 342 -40.78 12.21 -11.85
C LEU A 342 -41.92 13.02 -11.21
N ILE A 343 -42.14 12.80 -9.91
CA ILE A 343 -43.19 13.53 -9.12
C ILE A 343 -42.58 14.76 -8.48
N LEU A 344 -41.41 14.63 -7.86
CA LEU A 344 -40.75 15.71 -7.11
C LEU A 344 -39.24 15.58 -7.17
N ILE A 345 -38.56 16.71 -7.33
CA ILE A 345 -37.12 16.86 -7.10
C ILE A 345 -36.95 17.88 -5.97
N ASP A 346 -36.32 17.48 -4.89
CA ASP A 346 -35.89 18.34 -3.80
C ASP A 346 -34.39 18.29 -3.63
N PRO A 347 -33.62 19.20 -4.24
CA PRO A 347 -32.20 19.23 -4.14
C PRO A 347 -31.68 19.54 -2.74
N LYS A 348 -32.43 20.33 -1.94
CA LYS A 348 -32.05 20.74 -0.60
C LYS A 348 -32.08 19.57 0.38
N ASN A 349 -33.15 18.77 0.30
CA ASN A 349 -33.31 17.57 1.14
C ASN A 349 -32.78 16.30 0.49
N ARG A 350 -32.20 16.41 -0.74
CA ARG A 350 -31.65 15.31 -1.52
C ARG A 350 -32.65 14.15 -1.72
N LYS A 351 -33.89 14.50 -2.08
CA LYS A 351 -34.97 13.53 -2.32
C LYS A 351 -35.50 13.66 -3.74
N ILE A 352 -35.70 12.52 -4.39
CA ILE A 352 -36.41 12.41 -5.69
C ILE A 352 -37.53 11.40 -5.51
N TRP A 353 -38.73 11.82 -5.88
CA TRP A 353 -39.91 10.98 -5.79
C TRP A 353 -40.37 10.61 -7.19
N LEU A 354 -40.62 9.30 -7.39
CA LEU A 354 -40.98 8.71 -8.67
C LEU A 354 -42.26 7.95 -8.55
N SER A 355 -43.06 7.88 -9.66
CA SER A 355 -44.22 7.02 -9.81
C SER A 355 -44.09 6.14 -11.04
N MET A 356 -44.35 4.87 -10.89
CA MET A 356 -44.48 3.93 -12.00
C MET A 356 -45.95 3.72 -12.36
N LYS A 357 -46.87 3.92 -11.42
CA LYS A 357 -48.32 3.76 -11.54
C LYS A 357 -48.90 4.61 -12.67
N ASP A 358 -48.40 5.82 -12.87
CA ASP A 358 -48.89 6.74 -13.91
C ASP A 358 -48.53 6.27 -15.34
N LEU A 359 -47.61 5.31 -15.48
CA LEU A 359 -47.17 4.76 -16.76
C LEU A 359 -47.80 3.42 -17.12
N GLU A 360 -48.51 2.79 -16.18
CA GLU A 360 -49.31 1.59 -16.49
C GLU A 360 -50.52 1.97 -17.34
N PRO A 361 -50.79 1.21 -18.42
CA PRO A 361 -52.02 1.43 -19.18
C PRO A 361 -53.23 1.28 -18.25
N LYS A 362 -54.07 2.29 -18.20
CA LYS A 362 -55.33 2.21 -17.44
C LYS A 362 -56.06 0.96 -17.91
N ALA A 363 -56.34 0.02 -16.99
CA ALA A 363 -57.19 -1.13 -17.27
C ALA A 363 -58.55 -0.61 -17.69
N GLU A 364 -58.95 -0.87 -18.96
CA GLU A 364 -60.28 -0.60 -19.44
C GLU A 364 -61.25 -1.40 -18.58
N GLY A 365 -62.07 -0.70 -17.75
CA GLY A 365 -63.12 -1.35 -17.00
C GLY A 365 -63.40 -0.87 -15.58
N ALA A 366 -63.15 0.39 -15.24
CA ALA A 366 -63.70 0.97 -14.01
C ALA A 366 -64.59 2.16 -14.39
N GLU A 367 -65.92 1.95 -14.34
CA GLU A 367 -66.93 3.01 -14.51
C GLU A 367 -66.64 4.18 -13.58
N GLU A 368 -66.37 5.35 -14.16
CA GLU A 368 -66.30 6.62 -13.44
C GLU A 368 -67.71 6.95 -12.88
N LYS A 369 -67.92 6.79 -11.58
CA LYS A 369 -68.99 7.51 -10.91
C LYS A 369 -68.61 9.00 -10.88
N PRO A 370 -69.46 9.91 -11.39
CA PRO A 370 -69.10 11.32 -11.43
C PRO A 370 -69.11 11.91 -10.01
N ALA A 371 -67.93 12.15 -9.50
CA ALA A 371 -67.75 12.91 -8.26
C ALA A 371 -68.04 14.38 -8.54
N LYS A 372 -69.06 14.91 -7.87
CA LYS A 372 -69.45 16.34 -7.86
C LYS A 372 -68.22 17.22 -7.64
N ARG A 373 -67.94 18.09 -8.62
CA ARG A 373 -66.99 19.19 -8.50
C ARG A 373 -67.43 20.15 -7.39
N THR A 374 -66.82 20.06 -6.23
CA THR A 374 -66.72 21.18 -5.30
C THR A 374 -65.31 21.74 -5.42
N ALA A 375 -65.27 22.93 -6.03
CA ALA A 375 -64.05 23.73 -6.04
C ALA A 375 -63.72 24.13 -4.61
N LYS A 376 -62.66 23.56 -4.03
CA LYS A 376 -61.84 24.21 -2.97
C LYS A 376 -60.54 23.46 -2.73
N SER A 377 -59.51 24.27 -2.66
CA SER A 377 -58.15 24.05 -2.20
C SER A 377 -57.17 23.36 -3.16
N LYS A 378 -56.33 24.17 -3.74
CA LYS A 378 -55.02 23.80 -4.17
C LYS A 378 -54.23 23.31 -2.92
N GLY A 379 -54.27 22.03 -2.64
CA GLY A 379 -53.31 21.40 -1.73
C GLY A 379 -51.93 21.57 -2.36
N SER A 380 -51.00 22.16 -1.65
CA SER A 380 -49.61 22.27 -2.12
C SER A 380 -49.04 20.87 -2.25
N LEU A 381 -48.09 20.70 -3.14
CA LEU A 381 -47.31 19.46 -3.26
C LEU A 381 -46.76 18.99 -1.90
N GLU A 382 -46.51 19.93 -0.98
CA GLU A 382 -46.14 19.67 0.42
C GLU A 382 -47.20 18.89 1.21
N ASP A 383 -48.51 19.13 0.96
CA ASP A 383 -49.59 18.39 1.63
C ASP A 383 -49.70 16.94 1.12
N VAL A 384 -49.33 16.69 -0.12
CA VAL A 384 -49.26 15.33 -0.69
C VAL A 384 -48.07 14.58 -0.10
N VAL A 385 -46.90 15.23 0.00
CA VAL A 385 -45.69 14.69 0.60
C VAL A 385 -45.89 14.38 2.08
N LYS A 386 -46.48 15.34 2.87
CA LYS A 386 -46.85 15.10 4.28
C LYS A 386 -47.79 13.92 4.47
N LYS A 387 -48.81 13.81 3.63
CA LYS A 387 -49.74 12.67 3.70
C LYS A 387 -49.09 11.32 3.37
N ILE A 388 -48.03 11.32 2.58
CA ILE A 388 -47.29 10.12 2.26
C ILE A 388 -46.31 9.79 3.41
N GLU A 389 -45.70 10.79 4.03
CA GLU A 389 -44.81 10.62 5.18
C GLU A 389 -45.60 10.17 6.44
N GLU A 390 -46.77 10.73 6.72
CA GLU A 390 -47.65 10.33 7.83
C GLU A 390 -48.25 8.91 7.71
N LYS A 391 -48.21 8.31 6.52
CA LYS A 391 -48.61 6.91 6.32
C LYS A 391 -47.45 5.93 6.36
N ALA A 392 -46.21 6.41 6.50
CA ALA A 392 -44.99 5.60 6.48
C ALA A 392 -44.36 5.43 7.89
N GLU A 393 -44.90 6.13 8.93
CA GLU A 393 -44.71 5.83 10.35
C GLU A 393 -45.75 4.82 10.82
#